data_fe7a9295e9789a1c256e9261d07ca1f9
#
_entry.id   fe7a9295e9789a1c256e9261d07ca1f9
#
_cell.length_a   1.000
_cell.length_b   1.000
_cell.length_c   1.000
_cell.angle_alpha   90.00
_cell.angle_beta   90.00
_cell.angle_gamma   90.00
#
_symmetry.space_group_name_H-M   'P 1'
#
loop_
_entity.id
_entity.type
_entity.pdbx_description
1 polymer ?
#
loop_
_entity_poly.entity_id
_entity_poly.type
_entity_poly.pdbx_seq_one_letter_code
_entity_poly.pdbx_strand_id
1 'polypeptide(L)'
;MISRSVRILKSIVSIVVLATPTVALNAFETLDYESEPIINNSKADISDLKVQIALLQARLEVLEKESVVYKSQVEEVDKSDSIKYKADLRYRHEGFSVESRPTRHRHRVRARFGATFKVEDNLDLTFGLASGSNDPISTNQTLGQGNSSKNVVLDLAYAQWQSPVDGLKIRAGKFSNPLTRVGGSGLVWDGDLRPEGIGLTYNRGSMFLNAMGSWLRESSSSEDSVLYSAQLGSNQAIGPRQSLRFGIGYNTISSPEPLFGEPAGNRTDEDNELISDFDNAEIFIEYGQPVDWFLSGDALLFASHVTNLGASDANTGYTMGAKLKTDGLDLGWSYQRLEADAVFGGLSDSDFIGGGTDGSGHIIQASYPLGKKVKLQGTFFINETGLESNAGNRYNRLMLDVSYKY
;
A
#
# COMPACT_ATOMS: atom_id res chain seq x y z
N MET A 1 -18.39 25.06 -1.36
CA MET A 1 -17.22 25.86 -1.76
C MET A 1 -16.27 25.16 -2.73
N ILE A 2 -16.27 23.83 -2.84
CA ILE A 2 -15.39 23.05 -3.74
C ILE A 2 -15.80 23.13 -5.23
N SER A 3 -17.05 23.45 -5.53
CA SER A 3 -17.57 23.53 -6.90
C SER A 3 -17.06 24.71 -7.73
N ARG A 4 -16.57 25.79 -7.12
CA ARG A 4 -16.08 26.97 -7.85
C ARG A 4 -14.64 26.83 -8.34
N SER A 5 -13.77 26.17 -7.58
CA SER A 5 -12.35 26.01 -7.95
C SER A 5 -12.15 25.06 -9.13
N VAL A 6 -12.97 24.00 -9.23
CA VAL A 6 -12.91 23.05 -10.35
C VAL A 6 -13.44 23.66 -11.66
N ARG A 7 -14.39 24.62 -11.59
CA ARG A 7 -14.86 25.34 -12.78
C ARG A 7 -13.84 26.34 -13.31
N ILE A 8 -13.05 26.96 -12.42
CA ILE A 8 -12.00 27.91 -12.84
C ILE A 8 -10.87 27.14 -13.55
N LEU A 9 -10.49 25.96 -13.07
CA LEU A 9 -9.43 25.16 -13.71
C LEU A 9 -9.87 24.64 -15.10
N LYS A 10 -11.14 24.22 -15.26
CA LYS A 10 -11.67 23.83 -16.57
C LYS A 10 -11.80 25.00 -17.54
N SER A 11 -12.08 26.21 -17.04
CA SER A 11 -12.16 27.42 -17.87
C SER A 11 -10.79 27.89 -18.36
N ILE A 12 -9.73 27.74 -17.57
CA ILE A 12 -8.36 28.11 -17.98
C ILE A 12 -7.83 27.15 -19.04
N VAL A 13 -8.06 25.85 -18.91
CA VAL A 13 -7.67 24.85 -19.92
C VAL A 13 -8.48 25.00 -21.21
N SER A 14 -9.76 25.37 -21.13
CA SER A 14 -10.59 25.61 -22.32
C SER A 14 -10.24 26.91 -23.06
N ILE A 15 -9.75 27.94 -22.36
CA ILE A 15 -9.34 29.22 -22.97
C ILE A 15 -8.02 29.05 -23.74
N VAL A 16 -7.09 28.23 -23.29
CA VAL A 16 -5.81 27.99 -23.99
C VAL A 16 -6.00 27.14 -25.25
N VAL A 17 -6.97 26.22 -25.27
CA VAL A 17 -7.26 25.36 -26.43
C VAL A 17 -8.11 26.08 -27.50
N LEU A 18 -8.90 27.10 -27.11
CA LEU A 18 -9.77 27.85 -28.04
C LEU A 18 -9.15 29.13 -28.64
N ALA A 19 -8.02 29.61 -28.12
CA ALA A 19 -7.37 30.81 -28.63
C ALA A 19 -6.44 30.61 -29.83
N THR A 20 -5.99 29.38 -30.10
CA THR A 20 -5.06 29.09 -31.19
C THR A 20 -5.69 28.86 -32.56
N PRO A 21 -6.94 28.36 -32.72
CA PRO A 21 -7.56 28.26 -34.06
C PRO A 21 -8.11 29.59 -34.60
N THR A 22 -8.50 30.53 -33.73
CA THR A 22 -9.19 31.77 -34.16
C THR A 22 -8.25 32.80 -34.79
N VAL A 23 -6.98 32.81 -34.41
CA VAL A 23 -5.96 33.72 -35.00
C VAL A 23 -5.56 33.25 -36.39
N ALA A 24 -5.60 31.93 -36.66
CA ALA A 24 -5.32 31.37 -37.98
C ALA A 24 -6.48 31.57 -38.98
N LEU A 25 -7.74 31.69 -38.50
CA LEU A 25 -8.92 31.84 -39.40
C LEU A 25 -9.12 33.29 -39.84
N ASN A 26 -8.76 34.27 -38.99
CA ASN A 26 -8.91 35.70 -39.36
C ASN A 26 -7.86 36.18 -40.37
N ALA A 27 -6.80 35.41 -40.62
CA ALA A 27 -5.84 35.72 -41.69
C ALA A 27 -6.32 35.25 -43.09
N PHE A 28 -7.42 34.49 -43.15
CA PHE A 28 -7.91 33.93 -44.40
C PHE A 28 -9.07 34.71 -45.02
N GLU A 29 -9.70 35.67 -44.32
CA GLU A 29 -10.91 36.40 -44.77
C GLU A 29 -10.64 37.74 -45.50
N THR A 30 -9.40 38.08 -45.79
CA THR A 30 -9.09 39.36 -46.50
C THR A 30 -8.32 39.18 -47.80
N LEU A 31 -8.55 38.12 -48.53
CA LEU A 31 -8.08 38.02 -49.92
C LEU A 31 -9.31 37.89 -50.82
N ASP A 32 -9.95 39.05 -51.12
CA ASP A 32 -10.86 39.17 -52.26
C ASP A 32 -10.06 38.96 -53.54
N TYR A 33 -10.44 37.93 -54.28
CA TYR A 33 -9.88 37.59 -55.60
C TYR A 33 -10.75 38.25 -56.66
N GLU A 34 -10.43 39.46 -57.09
CA GLU A 34 -10.92 40.01 -58.33
C GLU A 34 -10.10 39.50 -59.51
N SER A 35 -10.76 38.80 -60.43
CA SER A 35 -10.21 38.31 -61.67
C SER A 35 -10.17 39.42 -62.71
N GLU A 36 -8.99 39.92 -63.05
CA GLU A 36 -8.72 40.72 -64.24
C GLU A 36 -7.75 40.04 -65.20
N PRO A 37 -7.75 40.37 -66.51
CA PRO A 37 -7.32 39.43 -67.57
C PRO A 37 -5.81 39.43 -67.85
N ILE A 38 -5.37 38.31 -68.37
CA ILE A 38 -4.00 37.94 -68.76
C ILE A 38 -3.45 38.93 -69.79
N ILE A 39 -2.46 39.76 -69.38
CA ILE A 39 -1.51 40.42 -70.28
C ILE A 39 -0.09 40.29 -69.75
N ASN A 40 0.69 39.49 -70.39
CA ASN A 40 2.12 39.42 -70.53
C ASN A 40 3.01 40.35 -69.75
N ASN A 41 3.58 39.86 -68.59
CA ASN A 41 4.82 40.43 -68.07
C ASN A 41 5.62 39.36 -67.22
N SER A 42 6.43 38.56 -67.88
CA SER A 42 7.25 37.50 -67.31
C SER A 42 8.22 37.94 -66.21
N LYS A 43 8.44 39.25 -66.02
CA LYS A 43 9.26 39.79 -64.93
C LYS A 43 8.44 40.05 -63.65
N ALA A 44 7.16 40.39 -63.75
CA ALA A 44 6.25 40.57 -62.66
C ALA A 44 5.94 39.20 -61.98
N ASP A 45 5.69 38.16 -62.79
CA ASP A 45 5.43 36.81 -62.26
C ASP A 45 6.60 36.22 -61.44
N ILE A 46 7.86 36.48 -61.85
CA ILE A 46 9.06 36.01 -61.11
C ILE A 46 9.22 36.76 -59.76
N SER A 47 8.86 38.02 -59.71
CA SER A 47 8.87 38.82 -58.49
C SER A 47 7.84 38.34 -57.48
N ASP A 48 6.64 38.03 -57.97
CA ASP A 48 5.54 37.52 -57.14
C ASP A 48 5.81 36.11 -56.63
N LEU A 49 6.39 35.22 -57.46
CA LEU A 49 6.83 33.92 -57.06
C LEU A 49 7.92 33.99 -55.95
N LYS A 50 8.88 34.91 -56.06
CA LYS A 50 9.87 35.14 -54.99
C LYS A 50 9.28 35.57 -53.66
N VAL A 51 8.29 36.45 -53.71
CA VAL A 51 7.55 36.87 -52.51
C VAL A 51 6.75 35.68 -51.86
N GLN A 52 6.12 34.86 -52.70
CA GLN A 52 5.42 33.69 -52.22
C GLN A 52 6.37 32.62 -51.60
N ILE A 53 7.55 32.43 -52.22
CA ILE A 53 8.56 31.52 -51.67
C ILE A 53 9.09 32.05 -50.33
N ALA A 54 9.37 33.36 -50.21
CA ALA A 54 9.77 33.94 -48.93
C ALA A 54 8.73 33.84 -47.85
N LEU A 55 7.44 33.99 -48.21
CA LEU A 55 6.32 33.81 -47.28
C LEU A 55 6.17 32.35 -46.84
N LEU A 56 6.31 31.40 -47.75
CA LEU A 56 6.29 29.99 -47.45
C LEU A 56 7.46 29.56 -46.57
N GLN A 57 8.67 30.09 -46.81
CA GLN A 57 9.84 29.85 -45.96
C GLN A 57 9.64 30.38 -44.54
N ALA A 58 9.11 31.60 -44.41
CA ALA A 58 8.79 32.19 -43.09
C ALA A 58 7.73 31.36 -42.36
N ARG A 59 6.73 30.83 -43.07
CA ARG A 59 5.68 29.99 -42.49
C ARG A 59 6.21 28.62 -42.09
N LEU A 60 7.15 28.05 -42.83
CA LEU A 60 7.82 26.80 -42.50
C LEU A 60 8.65 26.95 -41.22
N GLU A 61 9.37 28.05 -41.05
CA GLU A 61 10.17 28.35 -39.85
C GLU A 61 9.29 28.51 -38.61
N VAL A 62 8.10 29.11 -38.72
CA VAL A 62 7.10 29.19 -37.64
C VAL A 62 6.58 27.80 -37.29
N LEU A 63 6.21 26.98 -38.27
CA LEU A 63 5.72 25.62 -38.06
C LEU A 63 6.80 24.70 -37.43
N GLU A 64 8.06 24.86 -37.83
CA GLU A 64 9.16 24.14 -37.19
C GLU A 64 9.35 24.52 -35.72
N LYS A 65 9.27 25.80 -35.40
CA LYS A 65 9.31 26.28 -34.00
C LYS A 65 8.11 25.78 -33.18
N GLU A 66 6.91 25.82 -33.74
CA GLU A 66 5.72 25.26 -33.10
C GLU A 66 5.83 23.74 -32.90
N SER A 67 6.42 23.01 -33.86
CA SER A 67 6.63 21.57 -33.74
C SER A 67 7.60 21.18 -32.62
N VAL A 68 8.64 21.99 -32.38
CA VAL A 68 9.58 21.81 -31.27
C VAL A 68 8.91 22.07 -29.94
N VAL A 69 8.07 23.12 -29.83
CA VAL A 69 7.30 23.40 -28.62
C VAL A 69 6.28 22.28 -28.37
N TYR A 70 5.61 21.80 -29.39
CA TYR A 70 4.65 20.71 -29.28
C TYR A 70 5.31 19.39 -28.84
N LYS A 71 6.49 19.08 -29.40
CA LYS A 71 7.29 17.92 -28.98
C LYS A 71 7.71 18.02 -27.50
N SER A 72 8.16 19.18 -27.04
CA SER A 72 8.52 19.37 -25.64
C SER A 72 7.32 19.26 -24.71
N GLN A 73 6.14 19.71 -25.12
CA GLN A 73 4.90 19.52 -24.35
C GLN A 73 4.43 18.07 -24.32
N VAL A 74 4.60 17.32 -25.41
CA VAL A 74 4.29 15.87 -25.47
C VAL A 74 5.26 15.08 -24.60
N GLU A 75 6.56 15.43 -24.59
CA GLU A 75 7.55 14.81 -23.68
C GLU A 75 7.26 15.13 -22.20
N GLU A 76 6.69 16.29 -21.89
CA GLU A 76 6.28 16.65 -20.53
C GLU A 76 5.01 15.92 -20.09
N VAL A 77 4.08 15.65 -21.01
CA VAL A 77 2.89 14.81 -20.77
C VAL A 77 3.30 13.34 -20.61
N ASP A 78 4.24 12.83 -21.38
CA ASP A 78 4.78 11.46 -21.24
C ASP A 78 5.51 11.27 -19.89
N LYS A 79 6.19 12.29 -19.38
CA LYS A 79 6.77 12.31 -18.03
C LYS A 79 5.70 12.30 -16.93
N SER A 80 4.51 12.87 -17.16
CA SER A 80 3.38 12.83 -16.23
C SER A 80 2.84 11.42 -16.03
N ASP A 81 2.86 10.56 -17.06
CA ASP A 81 2.45 9.16 -16.96
C ASP A 81 3.50 8.27 -16.24
N SER A 82 4.70 8.79 -16.01
CA SER A 82 5.77 8.09 -15.28
C SER A 82 5.60 8.13 -13.76
N ILE A 83 4.65 8.92 -13.22
CA ILE A 83 4.44 9.08 -11.78
C ILE A 83 3.06 8.55 -11.39
N LYS A 84 3.02 7.59 -10.48
CA LYS A 84 1.79 7.06 -9.89
C LYS A 84 1.64 7.56 -8.46
N TYR A 85 0.52 8.23 -8.18
CA TYR A 85 0.18 8.72 -6.84
C TYR A 85 -0.81 7.79 -6.15
N LYS A 86 -0.69 7.66 -4.83
CA LYS A 86 -1.65 6.98 -3.97
C LYS A 86 -1.87 7.83 -2.72
N ALA A 87 -3.11 7.92 -2.27
CA ALA A 87 -3.42 8.56 -1.00
C ALA A 87 -4.53 7.78 -0.29
N ASP A 88 -4.44 7.65 1.03
CA ASP A 88 -5.54 7.18 1.87
C ASP A 88 -5.69 8.07 3.11
N LEU A 89 -6.95 8.24 3.52
CA LEU A 89 -7.33 8.86 4.77
C LEU A 89 -8.30 7.94 5.48
N ARG A 90 -8.06 7.66 6.76
CA ARG A 90 -8.96 6.90 7.63
C ARG A 90 -9.24 7.68 8.90
N TYR A 91 -10.51 7.81 9.24
CA TYR A 91 -10.97 8.16 10.58
C TYR A 91 -11.46 6.90 11.27
N ARG A 92 -11.05 6.69 12.52
CA ARG A 92 -11.39 5.51 13.33
C ARG A 92 -11.94 5.93 14.68
N HIS A 93 -13.09 5.36 15.06
CA HIS A 93 -13.58 5.31 16.43
C HIS A 93 -13.26 3.94 17.01
N GLU A 94 -12.76 3.91 18.25
CA GLU A 94 -12.46 2.68 18.99
C GLU A 94 -13.13 2.71 20.37
N GLY A 95 -13.78 1.61 20.73
CA GLY A 95 -14.30 1.35 22.06
C GLY A 95 -13.63 0.12 22.65
N PHE A 96 -13.11 0.24 23.87
CA PHE A 96 -12.42 -0.83 24.60
C PHE A 96 -13.22 -1.21 25.85
N SER A 97 -13.41 -2.52 26.05
CA SER A 97 -13.91 -3.11 27.29
C SER A 97 -12.90 -4.17 27.73
N VAL A 98 -12.05 -3.79 28.65
CA VAL A 98 -11.00 -4.64 29.23
C VAL A 98 -11.39 -4.97 30.67
N GLU A 99 -11.21 -6.22 31.07
CA GLU A 99 -11.53 -6.67 32.43
C GLU A 99 -10.80 -5.83 33.47
N SER A 100 -11.48 -5.49 34.55
CA SER A 100 -10.97 -4.68 35.66
C SER A 100 -10.51 -3.26 35.28
N ARG A 101 -10.88 -2.76 34.07
CA ARG A 101 -10.57 -1.38 33.63
C ARG A 101 -11.85 -0.65 33.24
N PRO A 102 -11.90 0.68 33.40
CA PRO A 102 -12.99 1.48 32.85
C PRO A 102 -13.08 1.37 31.34
N THR A 103 -14.31 1.39 30.80
CA THR A 103 -14.53 1.47 29.34
C THR A 103 -13.82 2.71 28.78
N ARG A 104 -13.08 2.54 27.70
CA ARG A 104 -12.32 3.61 27.05
C ARG A 104 -12.81 3.82 25.63
N HIS A 105 -12.96 5.08 25.23
CA HIS A 105 -13.17 5.46 23.84
C HIS A 105 -11.98 6.24 23.32
N ARG A 106 -11.60 5.99 22.06
CA ARG A 106 -10.48 6.64 21.39
C ARG A 106 -10.84 6.95 19.95
N HIS A 107 -10.43 8.12 19.48
CA HIS A 107 -10.57 8.52 18.09
C HIS A 107 -9.18 8.65 17.48
N ARG A 108 -9.02 8.13 16.27
CA ARG A 108 -7.73 8.13 15.55
C ARG A 108 -7.90 8.60 14.12
N VAL A 109 -6.86 9.18 13.59
CA VAL A 109 -6.74 9.51 12.17
C VAL A 109 -5.49 8.84 11.61
N ARG A 110 -5.58 8.41 10.35
CA ARG A 110 -4.45 7.96 9.54
C ARG A 110 -4.53 8.64 8.19
N ALA A 111 -3.44 9.29 7.78
CA ALA A 111 -3.28 9.85 6.46
C ALA A 111 -1.99 9.28 5.86
N ARG A 112 -2.05 8.83 4.61
CA ARG A 112 -0.91 8.33 3.85
C ARG A 112 -0.90 8.94 2.47
N PHE A 113 0.28 9.29 1.99
CA PHE A 113 0.52 9.75 0.64
C PHE A 113 1.76 9.05 0.10
N GLY A 114 1.71 8.55 -1.11
CA GLY A 114 2.84 7.91 -1.78
C GLY A 114 2.92 8.28 -3.24
N ALA A 115 4.15 8.32 -3.76
CA ALA A 115 4.45 8.51 -5.16
C ALA A 115 5.45 7.44 -5.62
N THR A 116 5.19 6.83 -6.76
CA THR A 116 6.12 5.91 -7.43
C THR A 116 6.52 6.53 -8.76
N PHE A 117 7.83 6.68 -8.96
CA PHE A 117 8.46 7.24 -10.14
C PHE A 117 9.06 6.09 -10.96
N LYS A 118 8.65 5.95 -12.21
CA LYS A 118 9.30 5.07 -13.16
C LYS A 118 10.57 5.79 -13.68
N VAL A 119 11.74 5.38 -13.18
CA VAL A 119 13.03 6.00 -13.54
C VAL A 119 13.57 5.39 -14.82
N GLU A 120 13.47 4.07 -14.94
CA GLU A 120 13.81 3.28 -16.11
C GLU A 120 12.73 2.21 -16.34
N ASP A 121 12.78 1.50 -17.46
CA ASP A 121 11.79 0.46 -17.77
C ASP A 121 11.74 -0.66 -16.71
N ASN A 122 12.84 -0.89 -16.03
CA ASN A 122 13.00 -1.91 -15.01
C ASN A 122 13.30 -1.37 -13.60
N LEU A 123 13.24 -0.03 -13.38
CA LEU A 123 13.55 0.59 -12.10
C LEU A 123 12.49 1.60 -11.69
N ASP A 124 11.85 1.33 -10.57
CA ASP A 124 10.91 2.22 -9.91
C ASP A 124 11.49 2.76 -8.59
N LEU A 125 11.29 4.03 -8.29
CA LEU A 125 11.53 4.63 -6.97
C LEU A 125 10.20 4.96 -6.32
N THR A 126 10.02 4.54 -5.06
CA THR A 126 8.80 4.82 -4.29
C THR A 126 9.13 5.58 -3.03
N PHE A 127 8.38 6.67 -2.80
CA PHE A 127 8.40 7.44 -1.57
C PHE A 127 7.00 7.48 -0.98
N GLY A 128 6.90 7.37 0.34
CA GLY A 128 5.64 7.41 1.06
C GLY A 128 5.78 8.14 2.39
N LEU A 129 4.82 9.02 2.65
CA LEU A 129 4.64 9.69 3.92
C LEU A 129 3.37 9.16 4.61
N ALA A 130 3.41 9.05 5.91
CA ALA A 130 2.24 8.66 6.71
C ALA A 130 2.13 9.55 7.96
N SER A 131 0.91 9.76 8.45
CA SER A 131 0.75 10.15 9.85
C SER A 131 1.30 9.03 10.73
N GLY A 132 1.94 9.32 11.84
CA GLY A 132 2.50 8.26 12.69
C GLY A 132 3.55 8.77 13.67
N SER A 133 4.21 7.83 14.31
CA SER A 133 5.36 8.01 15.17
C SER A 133 6.42 6.96 14.80
N ASN A 134 7.32 6.64 15.70
CA ASN A 134 8.29 5.56 15.56
C ASN A 134 7.71 4.14 15.78
N ASP A 135 6.38 4.00 15.92
CA ASP A 135 5.71 2.69 16.06
C ASP A 135 5.80 1.92 14.73
N PRO A 136 6.47 0.74 14.66
CA PRO A 136 6.71 0.01 13.41
C PRO A 136 5.45 -0.65 12.83
N ILE A 137 4.41 -0.81 13.64
CA ILE A 137 3.18 -1.53 13.31
C ILE A 137 1.93 -0.65 13.34
N SER A 138 2.06 0.69 13.51
CA SER A 138 0.91 1.60 13.48
C SER A 138 1.24 2.99 12.98
N THR A 139 0.56 3.41 11.94
CA THR A 139 0.61 4.79 11.42
C THR A 139 -0.60 5.64 11.87
N ASN A 140 -1.32 5.21 12.92
CA ASN A 140 -2.45 5.94 13.45
C ASN A 140 -2.01 7.03 14.44
N GLN A 141 -2.64 8.20 14.39
CA GLN A 141 -2.49 9.27 15.34
C GLN A 141 -3.76 9.42 16.19
N THR A 142 -3.61 9.42 17.51
CA THR A 142 -4.73 9.63 18.44
C THR A 142 -5.13 11.10 18.45
N LEU A 143 -6.44 11.35 18.40
CA LEU A 143 -7.05 12.67 18.56
C LEU A 143 -7.37 12.96 20.03
N GLY A 144 -7.65 14.22 20.38
CA GLY A 144 -8.04 14.60 21.75
C GLY A 144 -6.86 15.02 22.64
N GLN A 145 -5.77 15.48 22.05
CA GLN A 145 -4.60 16.02 22.75
C GLN A 145 -4.53 17.55 22.63
N GLY A 146 -5.60 18.25 23.07
CA GLY A 146 -5.66 19.71 23.06
C GLY A 146 -5.57 20.33 21.65
N ASN A 147 -6.08 19.65 20.62
CA ASN A 147 -5.97 20.05 19.20
C ASN A 147 -4.53 20.23 18.69
N SER A 148 -3.55 19.58 19.31
CA SER A 148 -2.14 19.63 18.90
C SER A 148 -1.94 19.07 17.49
N SER A 149 -0.90 19.53 16.83
CA SER A 149 -0.44 19.02 15.53
C SER A 149 -0.11 17.52 15.61
N LYS A 150 -0.17 16.83 14.48
CA LYS A 150 0.16 15.41 14.36
C LYS A 150 1.41 15.23 13.51
N ASN A 151 2.23 14.25 13.89
CA ASN A 151 3.47 13.97 13.18
C ASN A 151 3.21 13.29 11.85
N VAL A 152 4.10 13.57 10.90
CA VAL A 152 4.22 12.89 9.61
C VAL A 152 5.61 12.27 9.55
N VAL A 153 5.66 10.99 9.16
CA VAL A 153 6.88 10.17 9.11
C VAL A 153 7.12 9.63 7.71
N LEU A 154 8.37 9.28 7.42
CA LEU A 154 8.74 8.55 6.21
C LEU A 154 8.30 7.07 6.36
N ASP A 155 7.22 6.69 5.68
CA ASP A 155 6.66 5.34 5.72
C ASP A 155 7.31 4.41 4.68
N LEU A 156 7.64 4.94 3.50
CA LEU A 156 8.28 4.20 2.41
C LEU A 156 9.39 5.04 1.78
N ALA A 157 10.53 4.41 1.50
CA ALA A 157 11.63 4.99 0.71
C ALA A 157 12.46 3.85 0.13
N TYR A 158 12.15 3.39 -1.10
CA TYR A 158 12.84 2.25 -1.68
C TYR A 158 12.94 2.33 -3.20
N ALA A 159 13.97 1.67 -3.72
CA ALA A 159 14.08 1.32 -5.13
C ALA A 159 13.55 -0.11 -5.35
N GLN A 160 12.83 -0.33 -6.44
CA GLN A 160 12.39 -1.64 -6.92
C GLN A 160 12.97 -1.89 -8.30
N TRP A 161 13.84 -2.88 -8.41
CA TRP A 161 14.43 -3.32 -9.65
C TRP A 161 13.76 -4.60 -10.14
N GLN A 162 13.30 -4.58 -11.39
CA GLN A 162 12.84 -5.77 -12.10
C GLN A 162 14.04 -6.41 -12.78
N SER A 163 14.49 -7.54 -12.26
CA SER A 163 15.61 -8.31 -12.78
C SER A 163 15.34 -8.80 -14.22
N PRO A 164 16.37 -9.04 -15.03
CA PRO A 164 16.25 -9.76 -16.30
C PRO A 164 15.72 -11.19 -16.14
N VAL A 165 15.78 -11.77 -14.94
CA VAL A 165 15.16 -13.06 -14.64
C VAL A 165 13.64 -12.84 -14.52
N ASP A 166 12.90 -13.49 -15.40
CA ASP A 166 11.45 -13.38 -15.45
C ASP A 166 10.81 -13.69 -14.10
N GLY A 167 9.93 -12.78 -13.63
CA GLY A 167 9.23 -12.89 -12.36
C GLY A 167 10.02 -12.44 -11.12
N LEU A 168 11.32 -12.11 -11.22
CA LEU A 168 12.15 -11.69 -10.09
C LEU A 168 12.16 -10.16 -9.93
N LYS A 169 11.77 -9.70 -8.73
CA LYS A 169 11.85 -8.29 -8.30
C LYS A 169 12.66 -8.17 -7.02
N ILE A 170 13.53 -7.19 -6.96
CA ILE A 170 14.35 -6.87 -5.79
C ILE A 170 14.01 -5.46 -5.33
N ARG A 171 13.86 -5.28 -4.03
CA ARG A 171 13.63 -3.99 -3.37
C ARG A 171 14.75 -3.71 -2.40
N ALA A 172 15.17 -2.44 -2.31
CA ALA A 172 16.17 -1.98 -1.34
C ALA A 172 15.71 -0.66 -0.73
N GLY A 173 15.76 -0.56 0.60
CA GLY A 173 15.33 0.59 1.39
C GLY A 173 14.25 0.24 2.41
N LYS A 174 13.32 1.16 2.69
CA LYS A 174 12.15 0.95 3.56
C LYS A 174 10.92 0.66 2.69
N PHE A 175 10.45 -0.59 2.70
CA PHE A 175 9.45 -1.08 1.72
C PHE A 175 8.26 -1.79 2.38
N SER A 176 7.19 -2.00 1.61
CA SER A 176 6.05 -2.81 2.07
C SER A 176 6.46 -4.27 2.21
N ASN A 177 6.10 -4.89 3.34
CA ASN A 177 6.39 -6.31 3.63
C ASN A 177 5.97 -7.21 2.44
N PRO A 178 6.91 -7.96 1.83
CA PRO A 178 6.64 -8.80 0.67
C PRO A 178 6.01 -10.14 1.01
N LEU A 179 5.97 -10.52 2.30
CA LEU A 179 5.52 -11.82 2.75
C LEU A 179 3.99 -11.97 2.61
N THR A 180 3.56 -13.17 2.27
CA THR A 180 2.15 -13.54 2.21
C THR A 180 1.57 -13.62 3.61
N ARG A 181 0.43 -12.98 3.82
CA ARG A 181 -0.39 -13.07 5.03
C ARG A 181 -1.74 -13.63 4.64
N VAL A 182 -2.01 -14.88 4.99
CA VAL A 182 -3.24 -15.56 4.60
C VAL A 182 -4.46 -14.89 5.23
N GLY A 183 -5.51 -14.72 4.43
CA GLY A 183 -6.67 -13.94 4.83
C GLY A 183 -6.35 -12.51 5.28
N GLY A 184 -5.15 -11.99 5.05
CA GLY A 184 -4.68 -10.71 5.60
C GLY A 184 -4.51 -10.75 7.12
N SER A 185 -4.32 -11.94 7.71
CA SER A 185 -4.08 -12.15 9.15
C SER A 185 -2.82 -11.42 9.63
N GLY A 186 -2.83 -10.96 10.86
CA GLY A 186 -1.68 -10.39 11.56
C GLY A 186 -0.96 -11.39 12.46
N LEU A 187 -1.15 -12.70 12.29
CA LEU A 187 -0.58 -13.74 13.16
C LEU A 187 0.92 -13.55 13.40
N VAL A 188 1.69 -13.39 12.34
CA VAL A 188 3.17 -13.20 12.40
C VAL A 188 3.55 -11.74 12.14
N TRP A 189 2.85 -11.06 11.19
CA TRP A 189 3.21 -9.74 10.71
C TRP A 189 2.03 -8.79 10.70
N ASP A 190 2.20 -7.61 11.30
CA ASP A 190 1.25 -6.50 11.13
C ASP A 190 1.18 -6.03 9.67
N GLY A 191 0.03 -5.53 9.26
CA GLY A 191 -0.20 -4.98 7.92
C GLY A 191 0.53 -3.67 7.65
N ASP A 192 0.85 -2.95 8.68
CA ASP A 192 1.52 -1.66 8.63
C ASP A 192 3.05 -1.78 8.71
N LEU A 193 3.60 -3.00 8.94
CA LEU A 193 5.04 -3.25 8.98
C LEU A 193 5.73 -2.86 7.66
N ARG A 194 6.80 -2.06 7.78
CA ARG A 194 7.63 -1.60 6.66
C ARG A 194 9.09 -2.00 6.90
N PRO A 195 9.52 -3.18 6.43
CA PRO A 195 10.90 -3.64 6.57
C PRO A 195 11.91 -2.65 6.02
N GLU A 196 13.06 -2.55 6.69
CA GLU A 196 14.18 -1.68 6.33
C GLU A 196 15.37 -2.55 5.92
N GLY A 197 15.64 -2.67 4.61
CA GLY A 197 16.69 -3.56 4.14
C GLY A 197 16.54 -3.97 2.69
N ILE A 198 16.60 -5.27 2.42
CA ILE A 198 16.48 -5.84 1.08
C ILE A 198 15.36 -6.88 1.06
N GLY A 199 14.46 -6.75 0.09
CA GLY A 199 13.36 -7.69 -0.16
C GLY A 199 13.41 -8.26 -1.57
N LEU A 200 13.01 -9.52 -1.71
CA LEU A 200 12.97 -10.26 -2.97
C LEU A 200 11.58 -10.89 -3.13
N THR A 201 11.02 -10.78 -4.33
CA THR A 201 9.84 -11.55 -4.74
C THR A 201 10.10 -12.21 -6.08
N TYR A 202 9.85 -13.50 -6.16
CA TYR A 202 9.95 -14.27 -7.40
C TYR A 202 8.65 -15.01 -7.64
N ASN A 203 8.06 -14.81 -8.83
CA ASN A 203 6.82 -15.45 -9.23
C ASN A 203 7.00 -16.06 -10.62
N ARG A 204 6.84 -17.37 -10.74
CA ARG A 204 6.92 -18.09 -12.01
C ARG A 204 5.89 -19.20 -12.09
N GLY A 205 4.99 -19.11 -13.07
CA GLY A 205 3.86 -20.02 -13.13
C GLY A 205 2.99 -19.90 -11.87
N SER A 206 2.74 -21.03 -11.22
CA SER A 206 2.01 -21.06 -9.95
C SER A 206 2.90 -20.86 -8.72
N MET A 207 4.23 -20.99 -8.85
CA MET A 207 5.15 -20.91 -7.72
C MET A 207 5.50 -19.47 -7.37
N PHE A 208 5.68 -19.21 -6.07
CA PHE A 208 6.23 -17.95 -5.58
C PHE A 208 7.31 -18.21 -4.51
N LEU A 209 8.27 -17.30 -4.45
CA LEU A 209 9.24 -17.16 -3.37
C LEU A 209 9.27 -15.69 -2.94
N ASN A 210 9.08 -15.44 -1.66
CA ASN A 210 9.28 -14.15 -1.04
C ASN A 210 10.40 -14.27 -0.01
N ALA A 211 11.34 -13.34 0.01
CA ALA A 211 12.39 -13.30 1.02
C ALA A 211 12.74 -11.86 1.38
N MET A 212 13.28 -11.66 2.59
CA MET A 212 13.81 -10.36 3.02
C MET A 212 14.85 -10.53 4.11
N GLY A 213 15.79 -9.56 4.14
CA GLY A 213 16.62 -9.23 5.29
C GLY A 213 16.28 -7.82 5.71
N SER A 214 15.96 -7.61 7.00
CA SER A 214 15.54 -6.32 7.54
C SER A 214 16.26 -6.04 8.85
N TRP A 215 16.91 -4.89 8.95
CA TRP A 215 17.48 -4.41 10.20
C TRP A 215 16.35 -4.00 11.15
N LEU A 216 16.32 -4.60 12.35
CA LEU A 216 15.42 -4.23 13.43
C LEU A 216 16.09 -3.20 14.34
N ARG A 217 17.39 -3.34 14.57
CA ARG A 217 18.23 -2.43 15.34
C ARG A 217 19.66 -2.45 14.80
N GLU A 218 20.20 -1.28 14.55
CA GLU A 218 21.62 -1.05 14.31
C GLU A 218 22.26 -0.58 15.64
N SER A 219 23.43 -1.08 15.98
CA SER A 219 24.13 -0.71 17.20
C SER A 219 25.63 -0.53 16.95
N SER A 220 26.16 0.63 17.31
CA SER A 220 27.61 0.89 17.26
C SER A 220 28.41 0.23 18.40
N SER A 221 27.75 -0.36 19.38
CA SER A 221 28.39 -0.88 20.61
C SER A 221 28.03 -2.32 20.99
N SER A 222 27.03 -2.91 20.32
CA SER A 222 26.59 -4.30 20.50
C SER A 222 26.29 -4.94 19.14
N GLU A 223 25.82 -6.17 19.12
CA GLU A 223 25.42 -6.85 17.89
C GLU A 223 24.15 -6.21 17.31
N ASP A 224 24.06 -6.17 15.97
CA ASP A 224 22.87 -5.75 15.26
C ASP A 224 21.77 -6.79 15.41
N SER A 225 20.53 -6.31 15.55
CA SER A 225 19.36 -7.17 15.43
C SER A 225 18.83 -7.17 14.01
N VAL A 226 18.86 -8.32 13.34
CA VAL A 226 18.45 -8.47 11.94
C VAL A 226 17.42 -9.59 11.82
N LEU A 227 16.30 -9.29 11.14
CA LEU A 227 15.28 -10.24 10.76
C LEU A 227 15.58 -10.78 9.37
N TYR A 228 15.66 -12.10 9.24
CA TYR A 228 15.66 -12.81 7.97
C TYR A 228 14.38 -13.60 7.81
N SER A 229 13.76 -13.51 6.63
CA SER A 229 12.50 -14.21 6.35
C SER A 229 12.48 -14.76 4.93
N ALA A 230 11.92 -15.95 4.77
CA ALA A 230 11.65 -16.55 3.47
C ALA A 230 10.32 -17.32 3.48
N GLN A 231 9.59 -17.23 2.38
CA GLN A 231 8.37 -18.01 2.15
C GLN A 231 8.40 -18.61 0.75
N LEU A 232 8.10 -19.88 0.63
CA LEU A 232 7.93 -20.60 -0.62
C LEU A 232 6.51 -21.16 -0.69
N GLY A 233 5.86 -21.03 -1.84
CA GLY A 233 4.50 -21.54 -1.98
C GLY A 233 4.01 -21.61 -3.42
N SER A 234 2.73 -21.89 -3.54
CA SER A 234 2.07 -22.01 -4.83
C SER A 234 0.68 -21.34 -4.81
N ASN A 235 0.34 -20.66 -5.92
CA ASN A 235 -0.97 -20.10 -6.21
C ASN A 235 -1.55 -20.85 -7.40
N GLN A 236 -2.56 -21.69 -7.20
CA GLN A 236 -3.13 -22.51 -8.23
C GLN A 236 -4.58 -22.11 -8.55
N ALA A 237 -4.90 -21.97 -9.83
CA ALA A 237 -6.28 -21.97 -10.29
C ALA A 237 -6.71 -23.44 -10.45
N ILE A 238 -7.63 -23.91 -9.60
CA ILE A 238 -8.07 -25.31 -9.56
C ILE A 238 -9.44 -25.52 -10.20
N GLY A 239 -10.08 -24.43 -10.64
CA GLY A 239 -11.35 -24.44 -11.34
C GLY A 239 -11.79 -23.04 -11.76
N PRO A 240 -12.95 -22.88 -12.43
CA PRO A 240 -13.50 -21.59 -12.76
C PRO A 240 -13.74 -20.75 -11.49
N ARG A 241 -12.99 -19.66 -11.31
CA ARG A 241 -13.03 -18.80 -10.11
C ARG A 241 -12.66 -19.51 -8.80
N GLN A 242 -12.05 -20.69 -8.84
CA GLN A 242 -11.54 -21.40 -7.68
C GLN A 242 -10.03 -21.28 -7.62
N SER A 243 -9.50 -20.98 -6.43
CA SER A 243 -8.08 -20.78 -6.20
C SER A 243 -7.62 -21.51 -4.95
N LEU A 244 -6.41 -22.04 -5.00
CA LEU A 244 -5.73 -22.63 -3.87
C LEU A 244 -4.35 -21.98 -3.75
N ARG A 245 -4.07 -21.37 -2.60
CA ARG A 245 -2.74 -20.90 -2.22
C ARG A 245 -2.28 -21.71 -1.02
N PHE A 246 -1.05 -22.14 -1.03
CA PHE A 246 -0.42 -22.76 0.13
C PHE A 246 1.07 -22.50 0.12
N GLY A 247 1.69 -22.59 1.27
CA GLY A 247 3.12 -22.36 1.38
C GLY A 247 3.65 -22.64 2.78
N ILE A 248 4.97 -22.54 2.87
CA ILE A 248 5.74 -22.62 4.09
C ILE A 248 6.56 -21.34 4.24
N GLY A 249 6.86 -20.96 5.47
CA GLY A 249 7.69 -19.83 5.82
C GLY A 249 8.71 -20.19 6.87
N TYR A 250 9.82 -19.46 6.87
CA TYR A 250 10.81 -19.50 7.95
C TYR A 250 11.30 -18.08 8.22
N ASN A 251 11.36 -17.71 9.50
CA ASN A 251 11.81 -16.41 9.96
C ASN A 251 12.76 -16.61 11.13
N THR A 252 13.86 -15.87 11.14
CA THR A 252 14.81 -15.88 12.25
C THR A 252 15.26 -14.46 12.58
N ILE A 253 15.51 -14.16 13.84
CA ILE A 253 16.00 -12.88 14.31
C ILE A 253 17.33 -13.12 15.01
N SER A 254 18.40 -12.51 14.47
CA SER A 254 19.70 -12.48 15.19
C SER A 254 19.62 -11.49 16.36
N SER A 255 20.15 -11.89 17.53
CA SER A 255 20.18 -11.04 18.71
C SER A 255 18.85 -10.33 19.00
N PRO A 256 17.75 -11.09 19.25
CA PRO A 256 16.43 -10.52 19.47
C PRO A 256 16.41 -9.72 20.80
N GLU A 257 15.87 -8.51 20.74
CA GLU A 257 15.66 -7.66 21.90
C GLU A 257 14.27 -7.02 21.85
N PRO A 258 13.66 -6.70 23.00
CA PRO A 258 12.38 -5.99 23.04
C PRO A 258 12.46 -4.68 22.25
N LEU A 259 11.56 -4.48 21.27
CA LEU A 259 11.50 -3.24 20.50
C LEU A 259 11.12 -2.08 21.43
N PHE A 260 11.94 -1.03 21.45
CA PHE A 260 11.74 0.14 22.33
C PHE A 260 11.63 -0.22 23.81
N GLY A 261 12.23 -1.35 24.24
CA GLY A 261 12.17 -1.84 25.62
C GLY A 261 10.85 -2.50 26.03
N GLU A 262 9.94 -2.72 25.07
CA GLU A 262 8.63 -3.34 25.30
C GLU A 262 8.61 -4.77 24.75
N PRO A 263 8.43 -5.80 25.61
CA PRO A 263 8.45 -7.22 25.18
C PRO A 263 7.22 -7.61 24.35
N ALA A 264 6.19 -6.80 24.33
CA ALA A 264 4.96 -7.02 23.55
C ALA A 264 4.35 -8.42 23.75
N GLY A 265 4.29 -8.88 25.01
CA GLY A 265 3.71 -10.17 25.38
C GLY A 265 4.67 -11.36 25.31
N ASN A 266 5.88 -11.20 24.76
CA ASN A 266 6.92 -12.21 24.86
C ASN A 266 7.45 -12.29 26.30
N ARG A 267 7.92 -13.47 26.70
CA ARG A 267 8.46 -13.69 28.04
C ARG A 267 9.86 -13.08 28.16
N THR A 268 10.12 -12.50 29.33
CA THR A 268 11.42 -11.90 29.66
C THR A 268 11.92 -12.41 31.01
N ASP A 269 13.20 -12.27 31.23
CA ASP A 269 13.86 -12.43 32.53
C ASP A 269 13.70 -11.19 33.43
N GLU A 270 14.43 -11.18 34.56
CA GLU A 270 14.39 -10.09 35.54
C GLU A 270 15.00 -8.78 35.00
N ASP A 271 15.88 -8.86 34.01
CA ASP A 271 16.55 -7.72 33.35
C ASP A 271 15.74 -7.21 32.12
N ASN A 272 14.54 -7.74 31.89
CA ASN A 272 13.68 -7.47 30.72
C ASN A 272 14.29 -7.92 29.38
N GLU A 273 15.19 -8.88 29.41
CA GLU A 273 15.71 -9.54 28.21
C GLU A 273 14.80 -10.70 27.78
N LEU A 274 14.67 -10.94 26.48
CA LEU A 274 13.85 -12.04 25.95
C LEU A 274 14.49 -13.37 26.33
N ILE A 275 13.68 -14.31 26.87
CA ILE A 275 14.19 -15.63 27.29
C ILE A 275 14.23 -16.65 26.15
N SER A 276 13.69 -16.34 24.98
CA SER A 276 13.60 -17.20 23.82
C SER A 276 14.20 -16.54 22.60
N ASP A 277 14.86 -17.33 21.76
CA ASP A 277 15.16 -16.96 20.38
C ASP A 277 13.89 -17.06 19.52
N PHE A 278 13.90 -16.41 18.33
CA PHE A 278 12.76 -16.41 17.41
C PHE A 278 13.14 -17.02 16.07
N ASP A 279 13.00 -18.35 16.00
CA ASP A 279 13.18 -19.19 14.83
C ASP A 279 11.83 -19.77 14.40
N ASN A 280 11.05 -19.01 13.66
CA ASN A 280 9.67 -19.35 13.37
C ASN A 280 9.53 -20.17 12.08
N ALA A 281 8.91 -21.34 12.18
CA ALA A 281 8.44 -22.13 11.05
C ALA A 281 6.93 -21.94 10.87
N GLU A 282 6.51 -21.54 9.67
CA GLU A 282 5.11 -21.30 9.32
C GLU A 282 4.64 -22.24 8.21
N ILE A 283 3.39 -22.69 8.30
CA ILE A 283 2.65 -23.34 7.21
C ILE A 283 1.31 -22.63 7.03
N PHE A 284 0.89 -22.39 5.78
CA PHE A 284 -0.34 -21.67 5.50
C PHE A 284 -1.08 -22.18 4.26
N ILE A 285 -2.40 -21.95 4.25
CA ILE A 285 -3.29 -22.31 3.15
C ILE A 285 -4.41 -21.28 3.01
N GLU A 286 -4.81 -20.99 1.76
CA GLU A 286 -6.03 -20.25 1.40
C GLU A 286 -6.77 -21.02 0.31
N TYR A 287 -8.08 -21.12 0.43
CA TYR A 287 -8.96 -21.67 -0.58
C TYR A 287 -10.06 -20.66 -0.93
N GLY A 288 -10.08 -20.21 -2.18
CA GLY A 288 -11.06 -19.30 -2.72
C GLY A 288 -12.05 -20.01 -3.64
N GLN A 289 -13.33 -19.72 -3.49
CA GLN A 289 -14.37 -20.22 -4.39
C GLN A 289 -15.55 -19.26 -4.53
N PRO A 290 -16.24 -19.22 -5.67
CA PRO A 290 -17.51 -18.54 -5.76
C PRO A 290 -18.56 -19.26 -4.92
N VAL A 291 -19.47 -18.50 -4.33
CA VAL A 291 -20.64 -18.99 -3.61
C VAL A 291 -21.88 -18.28 -4.16
N ASP A 292 -22.94 -19.04 -4.32
CA ASP A 292 -24.23 -18.56 -4.77
C ASP A 292 -25.33 -19.30 -3.97
N TRP A 293 -25.41 -18.97 -2.71
CA TRP A 293 -26.36 -19.59 -1.79
C TRP A 293 -27.29 -18.53 -1.21
N PHE A 294 -27.03 -18.08 0.01
CA PHE A 294 -27.81 -17.02 0.68
C PHE A 294 -27.33 -15.62 0.24
N LEU A 295 -26.03 -15.48 0.02
CA LEU A 295 -25.38 -14.29 -0.54
C LEU A 295 -24.48 -14.77 -1.69
N SER A 296 -24.61 -14.16 -2.87
CA SER A 296 -23.73 -14.40 -3.99
C SER A 296 -22.45 -13.62 -3.83
N GLY A 297 -21.28 -14.28 -4.04
CA GLY A 297 -19.99 -13.63 -3.89
C GLY A 297 -18.82 -14.58 -4.02
N ASP A 298 -17.66 -14.12 -3.58
CA ASP A 298 -16.44 -14.93 -3.51
C ASP A 298 -16.10 -15.22 -2.04
N ALA A 299 -16.10 -16.50 -1.69
CA ALA A 299 -15.69 -16.97 -0.36
C ALA A 299 -14.20 -17.30 -0.35
N LEU A 300 -13.53 -16.99 0.75
CA LEU A 300 -12.15 -17.33 1.04
C LEU A 300 -12.09 -18.02 2.39
N LEU A 301 -11.59 -19.26 2.44
CA LEU A 301 -11.22 -19.96 3.67
C LEU A 301 -9.70 -19.89 3.81
N PHE A 302 -9.20 -19.70 5.03
CA PHE A 302 -7.77 -19.63 5.27
C PHE A 302 -7.38 -20.18 6.63
N ALA A 303 -6.16 -20.68 6.72
CA ALA A 303 -5.52 -21.09 7.96
C ALA A 303 -4.01 -20.87 7.88
N SER A 304 -3.39 -20.54 8.99
CA SER A 304 -1.94 -20.54 9.19
C SER A 304 -1.60 -21.05 10.58
N HIS A 305 -0.48 -21.75 10.67
CA HIS A 305 0.12 -22.22 11.91
C HIS A 305 1.59 -21.82 11.93
N VAL A 306 2.07 -21.33 13.06
CA VAL A 306 3.47 -20.99 13.29
C VAL A 306 3.95 -21.67 14.56
N THR A 307 5.21 -22.13 14.53
CA THR A 307 5.92 -22.65 15.70
C THR A 307 7.27 -21.96 15.81
N ASN A 308 7.57 -21.43 16.97
CA ASN A 308 8.90 -20.93 17.29
C ASN A 308 9.77 -22.10 17.74
N LEU A 309 10.76 -22.46 16.95
CA LEU A 309 11.71 -23.55 17.22
C LEU A 309 12.79 -23.13 18.23
N GLY A 310 12.97 -21.81 18.47
CA GLY A 310 13.89 -21.26 19.44
C GLY A 310 13.35 -21.22 20.87
N ALA A 311 12.06 -21.56 21.08
CA ALA A 311 11.44 -21.62 22.41
C ALA A 311 11.03 -23.05 22.76
N SER A 312 11.13 -23.44 24.04
CA SER A 312 10.83 -24.79 24.51
C SER A 312 9.34 -25.02 24.75
N ASP A 313 8.59 -23.97 25.07
CA ASP A 313 7.16 -23.99 25.38
C ASP A 313 6.54 -22.63 25.03
N ALA A 314 5.22 -22.48 25.16
CA ALA A 314 4.48 -21.27 24.82
C ALA A 314 4.83 -20.73 23.41
N ASN A 315 5.11 -21.62 22.48
CA ASN A 315 5.82 -21.37 21.24
C ASN A 315 4.96 -21.55 19.98
N THR A 316 3.65 -21.73 20.12
CA THR A 316 2.76 -21.99 18.99
C THR A 316 1.73 -20.87 18.80
N GLY A 317 1.45 -20.59 17.53
CA GLY A 317 0.38 -19.69 17.13
C GLY A 317 -0.39 -20.23 15.93
N TYR A 318 -1.68 -19.95 15.85
CA TYR A 318 -2.47 -20.28 14.68
C TYR A 318 -3.62 -19.32 14.47
N THR A 319 -4.03 -19.22 13.22
CA THR A 319 -5.25 -18.52 12.82
C THR A 319 -6.01 -19.34 11.80
N MET A 320 -7.34 -19.26 11.86
CA MET A 320 -8.23 -19.78 10.84
C MET A 320 -9.41 -18.85 10.64
N GLY A 321 -9.95 -18.82 9.44
CA GLY A 321 -11.09 -17.93 9.20
C GLY A 321 -11.73 -18.11 7.83
N ALA A 322 -12.80 -17.35 7.65
CA ALA A 322 -13.56 -17.25 6.42
C ALA A 322 -13.88 -15.79 6.11
N LYS A 323 -13.85 -15.45 4.83
CA LYS A 323 -14.28 -14.17 4.30
C LYS A 323 -15.26 -14.39 3.18
N LEU A 324 -16.27 -13.53 3.07
CA LEU A 324 -17.20 -13.47 1.97
C LEU A 324 -17.18 -12.06 1.39
N LYS A 325 -16.85 -11.93 0.14
CA LYS A 325 -16.88 -10.68 -0.61
C LYS A 325 -18.06 -10.70 -1.56
N THR A 326 -18.98 -9.75 -1.39
CA THR A 326 -20.14 -9.56 -2.26
C THR A 326 -20.08 -8.21 -2.98
N ASP A 327 -21.05 -7.92 -3.82
CA ASP A 327 -21.14 -6.63 -4.54
C ASP A 327 -21.42 -5.43 -3.61
N GLY A 328 -21.90 -5.66 -2.38
CA GLY A 328 -22.25 -4.59 -1.46
C GLY A 328 -21.71 -4.75 -0.05
N LEU A 329 -21.56 -5.97 0.45
CA LEU A 329 -21.16 -6.23 1.83
C LEU A 329 -20.05 -7.28 1.88
N ASP A 330 -18.89 -6.91 2.42
CA ASP A 330 -17.85 -7.88 2.72
C ASP A 330 -17.96 -8.29 4.19
N LEU A 331 -17.94 -9.57 4.46
CA LEU A 331 -17.97 -10.16 5.80
C LEU A 331 -16.69 -10.95 6.05
N GLY A 332 -16.26 -11.00 7.29
CA GLY A 332 -15.10 -11.79 7.71
C GLY A 332 -15.25 -12.26 9.15
N TRP A 333 -14.78 -13.47 9.39
CA TRP A 333 -14.61 -14.02 10.71
C TRP A 333 -13.27 -14.77 10.74
N SER A 334 -12.54 -14.61 11.85
CA SER A 334 -11.39 -15.46 12.14
C SER A 334 -11.28 -15.71 13.63
N TYR A 335 -10.63 -16.80 13.96
CA TYR A 335 -10.13 -17.11 15.29
C TYR A 335 -8.61 -17.13 15.24
N GLN A 336 -7.96 -16.56 16.25
CA GLN A 336 -6.52 -16.54 16.40
C GLN A 336 -6.14 -16.91 17.83
N ARG A 337 -5.09 -17.72 17.98
CA ARG A 337 -4.39 -17.98 19.23
C ARG A 337 -2.90 -17.75 19.00
N LEU A 338 -2.29 -17.05 19.93
CA LEU A 338 -0.89 -16.70 19.87
C LEU A 338 -0.30 -16.84 21.27
N GLU A 339 0.48 -17.88 21.49
CA GLU A 339 1.18 -18.09 22.77
C GLU A 339 2.30 -17.09 22.95
N ALA A 340 2.81 -16.94 24.18
CA ALA A 340 3.71 -15.84 24.55
C ALA A 340 4.94 -15.74 23.65
N ASP A 341 5.63 -16.85 23.37
CA ASP A 341 6.86 -16.85 22.56
C ASP A 341 6.65 -17.47 21.16
N ALA A 342 5.39 -17.54 20.70
CA ALA A 342 5.09 -18.11 19.40
C ALA A 342 5.69 -17.32 18.23
N VAL A 343 5.77 -16.00 18.35
CA VAL A 343 6.37 -15.06 17.38
C VAL A 343 6.97 -13.87 18.12
N PHE A 344 7.78 -13.09 17.44
CA PHE A 344 8.29 -11.83 17.98
C PHE A 344 7.16 -10.79 18.07
N GLY A 345 6.65 -10.55 19.26
CA GLY A 345 5.43 -9.79 19.53
C GLY A 345 5.45 -8.36 19.02
N GLY A 346 6.61 -7.71 19.03
CA GLY A 346 6.78 -6.33 18.56
C GLY A 346 6.48 -6.11 17.07
N LEU A 347 6.31 -7.17 16.26
CA LEU A 347 6.00 -7.11 14.83
C LEU A 347 4.65 -7.74 14.46
N SER A 348 3.92 -8.31 15.44
CA SER A 348 2.60 -8.91 15.25
C SER A 348 1.50 -7.84 15.19
N ASP A 349 0.24 -8.27 14.99
CA ASP A 349 -0.92 -7.36 14.85
C ASP A 349 -1.10 -6.43 16.07
N SER A 350 -1.03 -5.12 15.85
CA SER A 350 -1.23 -4.08 16.85
C SER A 350 -2.67 -3.94 17.36
N ASP A 351 -3.63 -4.56 16.67
CA ASP A 351 -5.06 -4.44 16.96
C ASP A 351 -5.60 -5.67 17.74
N PHE A 352 -5.09 -6.88 17.46
CA PHE A 352 -5.44 -8.11 18.17
C PHE A 352 -4.92 -8.08 19.60
N ILE A 353 -5.74 -8.42 20.59
CA ILE A 353 -5.46 -8.38 22.05
C ILE A 353 -4.86 -7.05 22.57
N GLY A 354 -4.77 -6.02 21.75
CA GLY A 354 -4.14 -4.74 22.06
C GLY A 354 -2.70 -4.64 21.58
N GLY A 355 -2.22 -5.63 20.84
CA GLY A 355 -0.87 -5.78 20.29
C GLY A 355 -0.06 -6.84 21.02
N GLY A 356 0.86 -7.47 20.29
CA GLY A 356 1.78 -8.46 20.81
C GLY A 356 1.23 -9.89 20.83
N THR A 357 1.72 -10.69 21.76
CA THR A 357 1.47 -12.13 21.93
C THR A 357 0.70 -12.43 23.21
N ASP A 358 0.59 -13.69 23.62
CA ASP A 358 -0.06 -14.20 24.82
C ASP A 358 -1.58 -13.94 24.86
N GLY A 359 -2.27 -14.34 23.79
CA GLY A 359 -3.74 -14.19 23.76
C GLY A 359 -4.43 -15.01 22.67
N SER A 360 -5.75 -15.06 22.78
CA SER A 360 -6.62 -15.76 21.82
C SER A 360 -7.95 -15.04 21.65
N GLY A 361 -8.65 -15.36 20.57
CA GLY A 361 -10.03 -14.89 20.41
C GLY A 361 -10.47 -14.74 18.96
N HIS A 362 -11.64 -14.14 18.84
CA HIS A 362 -12.36 -13.97 17.59
C HIS A 362 -12.22 -12.56 17.05
N ILE A 363 -12.14 -12.45 15.72
CA ILE A 363 -12.15 -11.19 14.96
C ILE A 363 -13.33 -11.27 14.00
N ILE A 364 -14.28 -10.36 14.13
CA ILE A 364 -15.47 -10.26 13.28
C ILE A 364 -15.37 -8.95 12.51
N GLN A 365 -15.52 -8.99 11.20
CA GLN A 365 -15.42 -7.83 10.32
C GLN A 365 -16.61 -7.73 9.40
N ALA A 366 -17.08 -6.50 9.19
CA ALA A 366 -18.04 -6.17 8.14
C ALA A 366 -17.62 -4.88 7.47
N SER A 367 -17.71 -4.80 6.14
CA SER A 367 -17.40 -3.57 5.43
C SER A 367 -18.35 -3.33 4.27
N TYR A 368 -18.68 -2.06 4.03
CA TYR A 368 -19.62 -1.61 3.03
C TYR A 368 -19.04 -0.44 2.22
N PRO A 369 -18.97 -0.53 0.87
CA PRO A 369 -18.55 0.58 0.03
C PRO A 369 -19.68 1.62 -0.07
N LEU A 370 -19.43 2.86 0.39
CA LEU A 370 -20.34 3.99 0.16
C LEU A 370 -20.19 4.61 -1.24
N GLY A 371 -19.26 4.09 -2.04
CA GLY A 371 -18.94 4.55 -3.38
C GLY A 371 -17.58 4.03 -3.83
N LYS A 372 -17.08 4.49 -4.98
CA LYS A 372 -15.83 3.98 -5.55
C LYS A 372 -14.59 4.22 -4.67
N LYS A 373 -14.62 5.25 -3.83
CA LYS A 373 -13.43 5.72 -3.07
C LYS A 373 -13.67 5.79 -1.56
N VAL A 374 -14.86 5.47 -1.07
CA VAL A 374 -15.22 5.56 0.35
C VAL A 374 -15.72 4.20 0.83
N LYS A 375 -15.19 3.74 1.96
CA LYS A 375 -15.56 2.47 2.59
C LYS A 375 -15.82 2.67 4.08
N LEU A 376 -16.93 2.13 4.58
CA LEU A 376 -17.18 1.92 6.00
C LEU A 376 -16.69 0.52 6.39
N GLN A 377 -16.13 0.38 7.58
CA GLN A 377 -15.73 -0.92 8.13
C GLN A 377 -15.96 -0.94 9.64
N GLY A 378 -16.59 -2.00 10.12
CA GLY A 378 -16.65 -2.37 11.52
C GLY A 378 -15.75 -3.58 11.76
N THR A 379 -14.98 -3.58 12.85
CA THR A 379 -14.20 -4.74 13.31
C THR A 379 -14.46 -4.91 14.81
N PHE A 380 -14.85 -6.11 15.22
CA PHE A 380 -15.07 -6.44 16.61
C PHE A 380 -14.17 -7.60 17.03
N PHE A 381 -13.40 -7.35 18.09
CA PHE A 381 -12.51 -8.31 18.73
C PHE A 381 -13.17 -8.81 20.01
N ILE A 382 -13.23 -10.12 20.18
CA ILE A 382 -13.70 -10.81 21.39
C ILE A 382 -12.55 -11.70 21.83
N ASN A 383 -11.68 -11.17 22.66
CA ASN A 383 -10.37 -11.75 22.93
C ASN A 383 -10.13 -11.93 24.44
N GLU A 384 -9.15 -12.76 24.73
CA GLU A 384 -8.55 -12.97 26.05
C GLU A 384 -7.04 -12.79 25.95
N THR A 385 -6.43 -12.17 26.95
CA THR A 385 -4.98 -11.95 27.11
C THR A 385 -4.47 -12.63 28.37
N GLY A 386 -3.18 -12.90 28.46
CA GLY A 386 -2.56 -13.51 29.65
C GLY A 386 -2.84 -15.00 29.75
N LEU A 387 -2.72 -15.72 28.65
CA LEU A 387 -2.95 -17.20 28.63
C LEU A 387 -1.93 -17.95 29.46
N GLU A 388 -0.66 -17.49 29.46
CA GLU A 388 0.43 -18.09 30.20
C GLU A 388 0.27 -17.94 31.72
N SER A 389 -0.23 -16.79 32.16
CA SER A 389 -0.41 -16.49 33.59
C SER A 389 -1.65 -17.18 34.20
N ASN A 390 -2.45 -17.91 33.39
CA ASN A 390 -3.77 -18.43 33.77
C ASN A 390 -4.74 -17.34 34.34
N ALA A 391 -4.40 -16.09 34.15
CA ALA A 391 -5.15 -14.92 34.60
C ALA A 391 -5.98 -14.31 33.45
N GLY A 392 -6.44 -15.16 32.54
CA GLY A 392 -7.10 -14.75 31.29
C GLY A 392 -7.98 -13.51 31.46
N ASN A 393 -7.50 -12.36 30.99
CA ASN A 393 -8.25 -11.11 31.06
C ASN A 393 -9.02 -10.90 29.78
N ARG A 394 -10.32 -10.66 29.90
CA ARG A 394 -11.16 -10.33 28.75
C ARG A 394 -10.74 -9.02 28.12
N TYR A 395 -10.55 -9.04 26.80
CA TYR A 395 -10.20 -7.87 26.00
C TYR A 395 -11.14 -7.78 24.80
N ASN A 396 -12.14 -6.92 24.89
CA ASN A 396 -13.05 -6.64 23.79
C ASN A 396 -12.76 -5.27 23.19
N ARG A 397 -12.73 -5.18 21.86
CA ARG A 397 -12.50 -3.92 21.14
C ARG A 397 -13.42 -3.82 19.94
N LEU A 398 -14.11 -2.69 19.81
CA LEU A 398 -14.86 -2.31 18.62
C LEU A 398 -14.09 -1.22 17.88
N MET A 399 -13.92 -1.38 16.58
CA MET A 399 -13.40 -0.34 15.68
C MET A 399 -14.42 -0.02 14.60
N LEU A 400 -14.67 1.27 14.39
CA LEU A 400 -15.52 1.78 13.31
C LEU A 400 -14.69 2.73 12.46
N ASP A 401 -14.46 2.36 11.21
CA ASP A 401 -13.60 3.05 10.27
C ASP A 401 -14.41 3.68 9.13
N VAL A 402 -14.08 4.92 8.79
CA VAL A 402 -14.41 5.54 7.50
C VAL A 402 -13.10 5.76 6.76
N SER A 403 -12.96 5.12 5.61
CA SER A 403 -11.74 5.17 4.81
C SER A 403 -12.00 5.78 3.44
N TYR A 404 -11.08 6.64 3.00
CA TYR A 404 -11.06 7.29 1.69
C TYR A 404 -9.78 6.86 0.96
N LYS A 405 -9.89 6.47 -0.31
CA LYS A 405 -8.74 6.08 -1.15
C LYS A 405 -8.76 6.82 -2.47
N TYR A 406 -7.57 7.28 -2.87
CA TYR A 406 -7.33 7.95 -4.16
C TYR A 406 -6.33 7.14 -4.98
#